data_43c3326a063d2fd3fa1ef53354f2ffbf
#
_entry.id   43c3326a063d2fd3fa1ef53354f2ffbf
#
_cell.length_a   1.000
_cell.length_b   1.000
_cell.length_c   1.000
_cell.angle_alpha   90.00
_cell.angle_beta   90.00
_cell.angle_gamma   90.00
#
_symmetry.space_group_name_H-M   'P 1'
#
loop_
_entity.id
_entity.type
_entity.pdbx_description
1 polymer ?
#
loop_
_entity_poly.entity_id
_entity_poly.type
_entity_poly.pdbx_seq_one_letter_code
_entity_poly.pdbx_strand_id
1 'polypeptide(L)'
;VKKLPVVTKDMVKQHANEMLTVPKRKVRKGNTSGTTGTPLSVYSDWKSIWMVQAYLYCTRKRYGFTYGQRFVSLRGHLDKNNLSLKIHLSNTLFLSSYNINPANTQFYYDSIRKFKPRAIEGYPSSLYTLALLLSDAGLKLEIPVAFTSSETLLPYQREKIEQQFNTQIFDLYGMTERTISLMEAYNHQGYYEMPGFSINEYLEDGEICTSLINESFPMIRYKSNDVMEMMETTEDNPQIVVKHIEGRKADYLCCKDGSHIILLDFLFKGVKHVKMSQLVQTKDDTLEIYVVPEPDFEDVDKHQIEYNLMDRVGTGN
;
A
#
# COMPACT_ATOMS: atom_id res chain seq x y z
N VAL A 1 -6.18 -0.37 28.71
CA VAL A 1 -5.25 -0.94 27.72
C VAL A 1 -3.83 -0.45 27.98
N LYS A 2 -3.61 0.87 28.15
CA LYS A 2 -2.27 1.50 28.33
C LYS A 2 -1.38 0.91 29.43
N LYS A 3 -1.93 0.18 30.40
CA LYS A 3 -1.17 -0.50 31.49
C LYS A 3 -0.59 -1.85 31.06
N LEU A 4 -1.00 -2.40 29.91
CA LEU A 4 -0.47 -3.68 29.39
C LEU A 4 0.89 -3.46 28.73
N PRO A 5 1.77 -4.46 28.71
CA PRO A 5 3.06 -4.36 28.02
C PRO A 5 2.88 -4.15 26.51
N VAL A 6 3.86 -3.52 25.89
CA VAL A 6 3.92 -3.37 24.44
C VAL A 6 4.42 -4.67 23.81
N VAL A 7 3.74 -5.12 22.78
CA VAL A 7 4.10 -6.33 22.01
C VAL A 7 4.83 -5.90 20.75
N THR A 8 6.02 -6.44 20.53
CA THR A 8 6.85 -6.16 19.35
C THR A 8 6.71 -7.26 18.29
N LYS A 9 7.13 -6.95 17.06
CA LYS A 9 7.16 -7.91 15.96
C LYS A 9 7.95 -9.19 16.31
N ASP A 10 9.08 -9.06 17.02
CA ASP A 10 9.91 -10.19 17.39
C ASP A 10 9.27 -11.06 18.47
N MET A 11 8.57 -10.46 19.42
CA MET A 11 7.77 -11.21 20.40
C MET A 11 6.67 -12.02 19.69
N VAL A 12 5.98 -11.43 18.73
CA VAL A 12 4.96 -12.14 17.94
C VAL A 12 5.57 -13.29 17.15
N LYS A 13 6.76 -13.10 16.54
CA LYS A 13 7.46 -14.20 15.83
C LYS A 13 7.79 -15.37 16.76
N GLN A 14 8.30 -15.07 17.95
CA GLN A 14 8.72 -16.08 18.92
C GLN A 14 7.51 -16.86 19.50
N HIS A 15 6.41 -16.18 19.74
CA HIS A 15 5.24 -16.70 20.47
C HIS A 15 3.98 -16.90 19.60
N ALA A 16 4.11 -16.87 18.27
CA ALA A 16 2.95 -16.93 17.36
C ALA A 16 2.01 -18.13 17.60
N ASN A 17 2.54 -19.27 18.03
CA ASN A 17 1.71 -20.43 18.32
C ASN A 17 0.94 -20.32 19.65
N GLU A 18 1.54 -19.65 20.62
CA GLU A 18 0.97 -19.45 21.97
C GLU A 18 -0.11 -18.36 21.95
N MET A 19 0.00 -17.42 21.00
CA MET A 19 -1.00 -16.35 20.80
C MET A 19 -2.31 -16.86 20.20
N LEU A 20 -2.34 -18.09 19.66
CA LEU A 20 -3.56 -18.65 19.09
C LEU A 20 -4.56 -19.03 20.18
N THR A 21 -5.73 -18.40 20.15
CA THR A 21 -6.86 -18.71 21.05
C THR A 21 -7.72 -19.88 20.56
N VAL A 22 -7.50 -20.32 19.33
CA VAL A 22 -8.23 -21.40 18.66
C VAL A 22 -7.26 -22.37 17.96
N PRO A 23 -7.65 -23.61 17.69
CA PRO A 23 -6.81 -24.56 16.96
C PRO A 23 -6.42 -24.07 15.58
N LYS A 24 -5.17 -24.30 15.14
CA LYS A 24 -4.62 -23.88 13.84
C LYS A 24 -5.50 -24.23 12.63
N ARG A 25 -6.24 -25.34 12.67
CA ARG A 25 -7.17 -25.75 11.60
C ARG A 25 -8.33 -24.78 11.38
N LYS A 26 -8.63 -23.92 12.36
CA LYS A 26 -9.72 -22.94 12.28
C LYS A 26 -9.25 -21.58 11.77
N VAL A 27 -7.96 -21.38 11.60
CA VAL A 27 -7.37 -20.12 11.15
C VAL A 27 -6.64 -20.27 9.82
N ARG A 28 -6.53 -19.17 9.09
CA ARG A 28 -5.70 -19.05 7.89
C ARG A 28 -4.45 -18.25 8.23
N LYS A 29 -3.32 -18.71 7.72
CA LYS A 29 -2.04 -18.03 7.84
C LYS A 29 -1.93 -16.98 6.74
N GLY A 30 -1.58 -15.75 7.12
CA GLY A 30 -1.09 -14.69 6.25
C GLY A 30 0.36 -14.37 6.59
N ASN A 31 1.10 -13.82 5.65
CA ASN A 31 2.46 -13.31 5.89
C ASN A 31 2.51 -11.83 5.55
N THR A 32 3.25 -11.06 6.36
CA THR A 32 3.57 -9.68 6.02
C THR A 32 4.63 -9.65 4.93
N SER A 33 4.66 -8.57 4.15
CA SER A 33 5.64 -8.35 3.06
C SER A 33 7.05 -8.06 3.57
N GLY A 34 7.51 -8.50 4.63
CA GLY A 34 8.82 -8.32 5.29
C GLY A 34 9.92 -7.67 4.44
N THR A 35 9.90 -6.36 4.29
CA THR A 35 10.93 -5.58 3.59
C THR A 35 12.27 -5.58 4.33
N THR A 36 12.28 -5.85 5.63
CA THR A 36 13.46 -5.80 6.50
C THR A 36 13.85 -7.14 7.13
N GLY A 37 13.53 -8.27 6.48
CA GLY A 37 13.89 -9.59 6.99
C GLY A 37 12.77 -10.63 6.88
N THR A 38 12.77 -11.65 7.75
CA THR A 38 11.77 -12.72 7.70
C THR A 38 10.34 -12.22 7.89
N PRO A 39 9.40 -12.59 6.99
CA PRO A 39 8.00 -12.19 7.10
C PRO A 39 7.39 -12.61 8.43
N LEU A 40 6.53 -11.77 9.00
CA LEU A 40 5.73 -12.12 10.17
C LEU A 40 4.54 -12.97 9.71
N SER A 41 4.36 -14.12 10.39
CA SER A 41 3.17 -14.96 10.20
C SER A 41 2.04 -14.49 11.11
N VAL A 42 0.91 -14.17 10.52
CA VAL A 42 -0.31 -13.74 11.22
C VAL A 42 -1.43 -14.73 10.93
N TYR A 43 -2.29 -14.94 11.89
CA TYR A 43 -3.39 -15.88 11.75
C TYR A 43 -4.74 -15.18 11.88
N SER A 44 -5.73 -15.62 11.12
CA SER A 44 -7.07 -15.04 11.16
C SER A 44 -8.11 -16.13 10.90
N ASP A 45 -9.18 -16.12 11.67
CA ASP A 45 -10.34 -16.96 11.42
C ASP A 45 -11.27 -16.33 10.37
N TRP A 46 -12.30 -17.07 9.97
CA TRP A 46 -13.27 -16.57 8.99
C TRP A 46 -14.06 -15.36 9.50
N LYS A 47 -14.37 -15.29 10.80
CA LYS A 47 -15.06 -14.15 11.40
C LYS A 47 -14.26 -12.87 11.18
N SER A 48 -12.96 -12.89 11.54
CA SER A 48 -12.06 -11.75 11.35
C SER A 48 -11.89 -11.36 9.89
N ILE A 49 -11.80 -12.35 8.98
CA ILE A 49 -11.71 -12.10 7.54
C ILE A 49 -12.96 -11.36 7.03
N TRP A 50 -14.14 -11.85 7.39
CA TRP A 50 -15.39 -11.23 6.97
C TRP A 50 -15.61 -9.86 7.61
N MET A 51 -15.20 -9.67 8.86
CA MET A 51 -15.26 -8.37 9.52
C MET A 51 -14.44 -7.31 8.78
N VAL A 52 -13.20 -7.63 8.39
CA VAL A 52 -12.37 -6.71 7.57
C VAL A 52 -13.09 -6.34 6.28
N GLN A 53 -13.67 -7.33 5.58
CA GLN A 53 -14.40 -7.06 4.35
C GLN A 53 -15.62 -6.15 4.59
N ALA A 54 -16.36 -6.39 5.68
CA ALA A 54 -17.49 -5.55 6.04
C ALA A 54 -17.07 -4.10 6.32
N TYR A 55 -15.99 -3.89 7.07
CA TYR A 55 -15.42 -2.57 7.30
C TYR A 55 -15.03 -1.89 5.98
N LEU A 56 -14.32 -2.58 5.09
CA LEU A 56 -13.93 -2.05 3.79
C LEU A 56 -15.15 -1.62 2.96
N TYR A 57 -16.19 -2.45 2.91
CA TYR A 57 -17.41 -2.11 2.16
C TYR A 57 -18.18 -0.94 2.80
N CYS A 58 -18.30 -0.90 4.11
CA CYS A 58 -18.92 0.22 4.81
C CYS A 58 -18.19 1.53 4.53
N THR A 59 -16.86 1.48 4.52
CA THR A 59 -16.02 2.64 4.21
C THR A 59 -16.18 3.07 2.76
N ARG A 60 -16.03 2.14 1.81
CA ARG A 60 -16.15 2.42 0.37
C ARG A 60 -17.52 2.99 -0.01
N LYS A 61 -18.56 2.65 0.74
CA LYS A 61 -19.90 3.22 0.54
C LYS A 61 -19.90 4.75 0.70
N ARG A 62 -19.08 5.30 1.59
CA ARG A 62 -18.94 6.76 1.74
C ARG A 62 -18.40 7.44 0.49
N TYR A 63 -17.63 6.70 -0.32
CA TYR A 63 -17.01 7.17 -1.58
C TYR A 63 -17.82 6.73 -2.82
N GLY A 64 -19.08 6.35 -2.64
CA GLY A 64 -20.00 6.05 -3.75
C GLY A 64 -19.87 4.65 -4.34
N PHE A 65 -19.22 3.71 -3.64
CA PHE A 65 -19.17 2.30 -4.03
C PHE A 65 -19.94 1.43 -3.03
N THR A 66 -20.96 0.72 -3.52
CA THR A 66 -21.79 -0.20 -2.72
C THR A 66 -21.52 -1.65 -3.12
N TYR A 67 -21.53 -2.56 -2.15
CA TYR A 67 -21.35 -3.99 -2.38
C TYR A 67 -22.35 -4.50 -3.45
N GLY A 68 -21.86 -5.37 -4.34
CA GLY A 68 -22.63 -5.91 -5.47
C GLY A 68 -22.54 -5.09 -6.75
N GLN A 69 -22.08 -3.84 -6.70
CA GLN A 69 -21.73 -3.10 -7.90
C GLN A 69 -20.49 -3.70 -8.57
N ARG A 70 -20.31 -3.42 -9.86
CA ARG A 70 -19.16 -3.92 -10.64
C ARG A 70 -17.87 -3.31 -10.12
N PHE A 71 -16.95 -4.18 -9.76
CA PHE A 71 -15.67 -3.84 -9.13
C PHE A 71 -14.50 -4.48 -9.87
N VAL A 72 -13.48 -3.71 -10.19
CA VAL A 72 -12.22 -4.23 -10.72
C VAL A 72 -11.20 -4.29 -9.61
N SER A 73 -10.53 -5.42 -9.46
CA SER A 73 -9.40 -5.58 -8.55
C SER A 73 -8.14 -5.89 -9.36
N LEU A 74 -7.22 -4.93 -9.42
CA LEU A 74 -5.93 -5.05 -10.10
C LEU A 74 -4.86 -5.44 -9.07
N ARG A 75 -4.84 -6.73 -8.70
CA ARG A 75 -3.94 -7.29 -7.68
C ARG A 75 -3.35 -8.62 -8.10
N GLY A 76 -2.18 -8.95 -7.56
CA GLY A 76 -1.36 -10.09 -7.92
C GLY A 76 -1.83 -11.48 -7.49
N HIS A 77 -3.13 -11.77 -7.45
CA HIS A 77 -3.66 -13.06 -6.97
C HIS A 77 -4.07 -14.04 -8.08
N LEU A 78 -3.76 -13.73 -9.33
CA LEU A 78 -4.04 -14.64 -10.45
C LEU A 78 -2.80 -15.48 -10.75
N ASP A 79 -3.01 -16.72 -11.20
CA ASP A 79 -1.93 -17.52 -11.77
C ASP A 79 -1.21 -16.72 -12.85
N LYS A 80 0.13 -16.85 -12.91
CA LYS A 80 0.99 -16.07 -13.81
C LYS A 80 0.55 -16.07 -15.27
N ASN A 81 -0.19 -17.08 -15.70
CA ASN A 81 -0.68 -17.25 -17.07
C ASN A 81 -2.08 -16.69 -17.31
N ASN A 82 -2.79 -16.25 -16.24
CA ASN A 82 -4.13 -15.73 -16.35
C ASN A 82 -4.13 -14.20 -16.22
N LEU A 83 -4.58 -13.52 -17.27
CA LEU A 83 -4.70 -12.06 -17.28
C LEU A 83 -5.92 -11.57 -16.50
N SER A 84 -6.99 -12.36 -16.45
CA SER A 84 -8.23 -11.98 -15.75
C SER A 84 -9.00 -13.17 -15.19
N LEU A 85 -9.78 -12.89 -14.14
CA LEU A 85 -10.76 -13.83 -13.57
C LEU A 85 -12.00 -13.03 -13.15
N LYS A 86 -13.19 -13.47 -13.63
CA LYS A 86 -14.45 -12.86 -13.22
C LYS A 86 -15.17 -13.72 -12.19
N ILE A 87 -15.51 -13.15 -11.05
CA ILE A 87 -16.35 -13.77 -10.03
C ILE A 87 -17.75 -13.15 -10.10
N HIS A 88 -18.72 -13.93 -10.57
CA HIS A 88 -20.07 -13.45 -10.78
C HIS A 88 -20.81 -13.11 -9.48
N LEU A 89 -20.61 -13.92 -8.42
CA LEU A 89 -21.30 -13.73 -7.14
C LEU A 89 -20.97 -12.36 -6.48
N SER A 90 -19.73 -11.93 -6.55
CA SER A 90 -19.29 -10.63 -6.01
C SER A 90 -19.28 -9.52 -7.06
N ASN A 91 -19.66 -9.82 -8.30
CA ASN A 91 -19.60 -8.90 -9.42
C ASN A 91 -18.21 -8.24 -9.59
N THR A 92 -17.15 -9.06 -9.38
CA THR A 92 -15.76 -8.59 -9.39
C THR A 92 -15.01 -9.16 -10.58
N LEU A 93 -14.28 -8.30 -11.28
CA LEU A 93 -13.29 -8.64 -12.29
C LEU A 93 -11.90 -8.47 -11.68
N PHE A 94 -11.20 -9.58 -11.49
CA PHE A 94 -9.80 -9.57 -11.12
C PHE A 94 -8.93 -9.46 -12.37
N LEU A 95 -7.93 -8.58 -12.32
CA LEU A 95 -6.92 -8.40 -13.34
C LEU A 95 -5.53 -8.59 -12.72
N SER A 96 -4.64 -9.28 -13.44
CA SER A 96 -3.28 -9.52 -12.97
C SER A 96 -2.47 -8.23 -12.93
N SER A 97 -1.87 -7.88 -11.80
CA SER A 97 -0.90 -6.78 -11.74
C SER A 97 0.50 -7.18 -12.24
N TYR A 98 0.79 -8.46 -12.38
CA TYR A 98 2.09 -8.96 -12.85
C TYR A 98 2.30 -8.87 -14.36
N ASN A 99 1.20 -8.77 -15.11
CA ASN A 99 1.23 -8.86 -16.57
C ASN A 99 0.90 -7.51 -17.23
N ILE A 100 1.03 -6.41 -16.49
CA ILE A 100 0.84 -5.06 -17.02
C ILE A 100 2.08 -4.69 -17.83
N ASN A 101 1.94 -4.72 -19.16
CA ASN A 101 2.99 -4.41 -20.11
C ASN A 101 2.39 -3.91 -21.43
N PRO A 102 3.19 -3.35 -22.36
CA PRO A 102 2.69 -2.81 -23.63
C PRO A 102 1.88 -3.81 -24.45
N ALA A 103 2.29 -5.09 -24.49
CA ALA A 103 1.60 -6.12 -25.27
C ALA A 103 0.18 -6.43 -24.76
N ASN A 104 -0.07 -6.25 -23.48
CA ASN A 104 -1.34 -6.54 -22.83
C ASN A 104 -2.23 -5.29 -22.61
N THR A 105 -1.75 -4.09 -22.94
CA THR A 105 -2.45 -2.82 -22.68
C THR A 105 -3.87 -2.82 -23.25
N GLN A 106 -4.03 -3.25 -24.52
CA GLN A 106 -5.35 -3.30 -25.16
C GLN A 106 -6.30 -4.26 -24.45
N PHE A 107 -5.79 -5.41 -23.99
CA PHE A 107 -6.60 -6.38 -23.24
C PHE A 107 -7.13 -5.78 -21.93
N TYR A 108 -6.31 -5.07 -21.15
CA TYR A 108 -6.73 -4.41 -19.92
C TYR A 108 -7.79 -3.36 -20.21
N TYR A 109 -7.56 -2.52 -21.20
CA TYR A 109 -8.51 -1.50 -21.63
C TYR A 109 -9.87 -2.08 -21.98
N ASP A 110 -9.90 -3.05 -22.90
CA ASP A 110 -11.15 -3.65 -23.38
C ASP A 110 -11.90 -4.39 -22.27
N SER A 111 -11.16 -5.09 -21.41
CA SER A 111 -11.72 -5.80 -20.25
C SER A 111 -12.43 -4.83 -19.29
N ILE A 112 -11.76 -3.74 -18.91
CA ILE A 112 -12.31 -2.73 -18.00
C ILE A 112 -13.47 -1.99 -18.66
N ARG A 113 -13.30 -1.52 -19.89
CA ARG A 113 -14.32 -0.79 -20.65
C ARG A 113 -15.60 -1.63 -20.86
N LYS A 114 -15.44 -2.90 -21.24
CA LYS A 114 -16.59 -3.82 -21.40
C LYS A 114 -17.29 -4.12 -20.08
N PHE A 115 -16.50 -4.25 -19.01
CA PHE A 115 -17.03 -4.52 -17.67
C PHE A 115 -17.75 -3.33 -17.07
N LYS A 116 -17.37 -2.08 -17.43
CA LYS A 116 -17.95 -0.82 -16.93
C LYS A 116 -18.01 -0.81 -15.39
N PRO A 117 -16.89 -0.84 -14.69
CA PRO A 117 -16.87 -0.90 -13.23
C PRO A 117 -17.37 0.41 -12.61
N ARG A 118 -17.97 0.31 -11.43
CA ARG A 118 -18.22 1.47 -10.56
C ARG A 118 -16.97 1.90 -9.83
N ALA A 119 -16.10 0.95 -9.50
CA ALA A 119 -14.85 1.22 -8.82
C ALA A 119 -13.74 0.27 -9.28
N ILE A 120 -12.50 0.74 -9.14
CA ILE A 120 -11.28 -0.05 -9.31
C ILE A 120 -10.43 0.04 -8.04
N GLU A 121 -9.78 -1.06 -7.66
CA GLU A 121 -8.74 -1.04 -6.64
C GLU A 121 -7.42 -1.61 -7.19
N GLY A 122 -6.32 -1.15 -6.66
CA GLY A 122 -4.99 -1.68 -6.98
C GLY A 122 -3.90 -1.08 -6.11
N TYR A 123 -2.70 -1.59 -6.29
CA TYR A 123 -1.51 -0.92 -5.77
C TYR A 123 -1.29 0.40 -6.52
N PRO A 124 -0.85 1.48 -5.84
CA PRO A 124 -0.48 2.72 -6.51
C PRO A 124 0.40 2.50 -7.74
N SER A 125 1.47 1.71 -7.61
CA SER A 125 2.38 1.38 -8.70
C SER A 125 1.70 0.68 -9.88
N SER A 126 0.79 -0.27 -9.60
CA SER A 126 0.09 -1.04 -10.64
C SER A 126 -0.92 -0.19 -11.42
N LEU A 127 -1.71 0.64 -10.71
CA LEU A 127 -2.64 1.57 -11.34
C LEU A 127 -1.90 2.64 -12.15
N TYR A 128 -0.78 3.14 -11.62
CA TYR A 128 0.06 4.12 -12.31
C TYR A 128 0.67 3.54 -13.59
N THR A 129 1.25 2.34 -13.54
CA THR A 129 1.79 1.66 -14.72
C THR A 129 0.71 1.47 -15.80
N LEU A 130 -0.48 1.02 -15.39
CA LEU A 130 -1.59 0.90 -16.34
C LEU A 130 -1.99 2.26 -16.92
N ALA A 131 -2.03 3.30 -16.10
CA ALA A 131 -2.35 4.66 -16.56
C ALA A 131 -1.33 5.19 -17.56
N LEU A 132 -0.02 4.94 -17.36
CA LEU A 132 1.02 5.31 -18.31
C LEU A 132 0.81 4.60 -19.65
N LEU A 133 0.67 3.28 -19.63
CA LEU A 133 0.51 2.49 -20.85
C LEU A 133 -0.75 2.86 -21.64
N LEU A 134 -1.85 3.16 -20.96
CA LEU A 134 -3.07 3.65 -21.60
C LEU A 134 -2.88 5.04 -22.21
N SER A 135 -2.15 5.91 -21.51
CA SER A 135 -1.80 7.24 -22.02
C SER A 135 -0.97 7.16 -23.30
N ASP A 136 0.06 6.30 -23.31
CA ASP A 136 0.94 6.10 -24.46
C ASP A 136 0.16 5.51 -25.66
N ALA A 137 -0.86 4.70 -25.40
CA ALA A 137 -1.75 4.15 -26.41
C ALA A 137 -2.88 5.12 -26.86
N GLY A 138 -2.99 6.31 -26.26
CA GLY A 138 -4.08 7.27 -26.54
C GLY A 138 -5.46 6.81 -26.04
N LEU A 139 -5.50 5.86 -25.08
CA LEU A 139 -6.71 5.28 -24.52
C LEU A 139 -7.07 5.91 -23.18
N LYS A 140 -8.34 6.16 -22.92
CA LYS A 140 -8.84 6.68 -21.63
C LYS A 140 -9.94 5.79 -21.08
N LEU A 141 -9.99 5.68 -19.75
CA LEU A 141 -11.04 5.00 -19.02
C LEU A 141 -11.92 6.03 -18.30
N GLU A 142 -13.13 5.59 -17.93
CA GLU A 142 -14.04 6.35 -17.08
C GLU A 142 -14.47 5.43 -15.93
N ILE A 143 -13.89 5.65 -14.76
CA ILE A 143 -14.14 4.86 -13.56
C ILE A 143 -14.43 5.82 -12.42
N PRO A 144 -15.67 5.85 -11.88
CA PRO A 144 -16.08 6.89 -10.93
C PRO A 144 -15.21 7.02 -9.69
N VAL A 145 -14.68 5.91 -9.16
CA VAL A 145 -13.83 5.94 -7.96
C VAL A 145 -12.73 4.87 -8.05
N ALA A 146 -11.56 5.21 -7.55
CA ALA A 146 -10.44 4.28 -7.39
C ALA A 146 -10.03 4.19 -5.92
N PHE A 147 -9.56 3.01 -5.52
CA PHE A 147 -9.02 2.75 -4.18
C PHE A 147 -7.59 2.23 -4.29
N THR A 148 -6.69 2.83 -3.52
CA THR A 148 -5.30 2.37 -3.41
C THR A 148 -5.02 1.81 -2.02
N SER A 149 -4.01 1.00 -1.86
CA SER A 149 -3.52 0.53 -0.57
C SER A 149 -2.17 -0.18 -0.69
N SER A 150 -1.55 -0.43 0.46
CA SER A 150 -0.37 -1.29 0.63
C SER A 150 0.96 -0.72 0.12
N GLU A 151 0.95 0.38 -0.58
CA GLU A 151 2.10 1.19 -1.00
C GLU A 151 1.75 2.66 -0.76
N THR A 152 2.74 3.51 -0.61
CA THR A 152 2.53 4.95 -0.52
C THR A 152 2.05 5.50 -1.87
N LEU A 153 0.90 6.18 -1.86
CA LEU A 153 0.38 6.86 -3.05
C LEU A 153 1.07 8.22 -3.21
N LEU A 154 1.96 8.31 -4.20
CA LEU A 154 2.70 9.54 -4.47
C LEU A 154 1.85 10.56 -5.27
N PRO A 155 2.06 11.89 -5.08
CA PRO A 155 1.27 12.91 -5.74
C PRO A 155 1.22 12.78 -7.26
N TYR A 156 2.33 12.51 -7.91
CA TYR A 156 2.39 12.34 -9.37
C TYR A 156 1.67 11.07 -9.86
N GLN A 157 1.63 10.02 -9.03
CA GLN A 157 0.86 8.80 -9.36
C GLN A 157 -0.63 9.09 -9.28
N ARG A 158 -1.07 9.78 -8.22
CA ARG A 158 -2.47 10.22 -8.07
C ARG A 158 -2.92 11.02 -9.28
N GLU A 159 -2.19 12.09 -9.60
CA GLU A 159 -2.53 12.97 -10.72
C GLU A 159 -2.67 12.19 -12.03
N LYS A 160 -1.69 11.33 -12.35
CA LYS A 160 -1.71 10.57 -13.59
C LYS A 160 -2.87 9.58 -13.66
N ILE A 161 -3.15 8.87 -12.56
CA ILE A 161 -4.23 7.89 -12.51
C ILE A 161 -5.59 8.60 -12.61
N GLU A 162 -5.80 9.67 -11.84
CA GLU A 162 -7.06 10.43 -11.84
C GLU A 162 -7.35 11.01 -13.22
N GLN A 163 -6.33 11.58 -13.86
CA GLN A 163 -6.45 12.10 -15.22
C GLN A 163 -6.79 11.02 -16.25
N GLN A 164 -6.12 9.85 -16.14
CA GLN A 164 -6.21 8.81 -17.15
C GLN A 164 -7.46 7.94 -17.03
N PHE A 165 -7.95 7.76 -15.80
CA PHE A 165 -9.15 6.97 -15.52
C PHE A 165 -10.40 7.84 -15.30
N ASN A 166 -10.27 9.15 -15.38
CA ASN A 166 -11.33 10.11 -15.03
C ASN A 166 -12.01 9.72 -13.71
N THR A 167 -11.21 9.60 -12.66
CA THR A 167 -11.58 9.02 -11.36
C THR A 167 -11.18 9.94 -10.22
N GLN A 168 -11.72 9.69 -9.04
CA GLN A 168 -11.21 10.22 -7.78
C GLN A 168 -10.61 9.06 -6.98
N ILE A 169 -9.37 9.22 -6.49
CA ILE A 169 -8.68 8.19 -5.72
C ILE A 169 -8.86 8.42 -4.23
N PHE A 170 -9.09 7.35 -3.49
CA PHE A 170 -9.04 7.33 -2.04
C PHE A 170 -8.08 6.23 -1.57
N ASP A 171 -7.09 6.64 -0.77
CA ASP A 171 -6.09 5.73 -0.26
C ASP A 171 -6.52 5.08 1.05
N LEU A 172 -6.14 3.82 1.23
CA LEU A 172 -6.40 3.02 2.41
C LEU A 172 -5.07 2.58 3.02
N TYR A 173 -4.81 2.97 4.24
CA TYR A 173 -3.74 2.41 5.03
C TYR A 173 -4.25 1.26 5.90
N GLY A 174 -3.49 0.17 5.96
CA GLY A 174 -3.81 -0.97 6.82
C GLY A 174 -2.69 -1.99 6.83
N MET A 175 -2.68 -2.78 7.89
CA MET A 175 -1.67 -3.81 8.11
C MET A 175 -2.22 -5.21 7.92
N THR A 176 -1.36 -6.13 7.50
CA THR A 176 -1.66 -7.57 7.44
C THR A 176 -2.02 -8.12 8.82
N GLU A 177 -1.44 -7.56 9.87
CA GLU A 177 -1.70 -7.83 11.28
C GLU A 177 -3.13 -7.48 11.71
N ARG A 178 -3.84 -6.64 10.93
CA ARG A 178 -5.20 -6.16 11.21
C ARG A 178 -5.31 -5.40 12.52
N THR A 179 -4.27 -4.66 12.86
CA THR A 179 -4.19 -3.87 14.08
C THR A 179 -4.63 -2.44 13.88
N ILE A 180 -4.60 -1.93 12.67
CA ILE A 180 -5.05 -0.58 12.32
C ILE A 180 -5.63 -0.57 10.90
N SER A 181 -6.60 0.31 10.67
CA SER A 181 -7.11 0.63 9.35
C SER A 181 -7.53 2.10 9.31
N LEU A 182 -6.91 2.83 8.39
CA LEU A 182 -7.17 4.25 8.17
C LEU A 182 -7.66 4.44 6.73
N MET A 183 -8.55 5.37 6.53
CA MET A 183 -9.06 5.74 5.23
C MET A 183 -8.84 7.22 4.98
N GLU A 184 -8.35 7.57 3.82
CA GLU A 184 -8.14 8.95 3.40
C GLU A 184 -9.46 9.74 3.46
N ALA A 185 -9.39 10.97 3.94
CA ALA A 185 -10.53 11.85 4.02
C ALA A 185 -11.02 12.29 2.63
N TYR A 186 -12.30 12.61 2.51
CA TYR A 186 -12.92 12.97 1.22
C TYR A 186 -12.29 14.20 0.55
N ASN A 187 -11.76 15.12 1.36
CA ASN A 187 -11.05 16.31 0.91
C ASN A 187 -9.54 16.10 0.69
N HIS A 188 -9.06 14.85 0.80
CA HIS A 188 -7.65 14.46 0.70
C HIS A 188 -6.72 15.12 1.73
N GLN A 189 -7.27 15.61 2.85
CA GLN A 189 -6.52 16.26 3.92
C GLN A 189 -6.31 15.31 5.11
N GLY A 190 -5.63 14.19 4.89
CA GLY A 190 -5.31 13.22 5.93
C GLY A 190 -6.26 12.02 5.98
N TYR A 191 -6.17 11.28 7.09
CA TYR A 191 -6.85 10.00 7.26
C TYR A 191 -7.65 9.98 8.55
N TYR A 192 -8.76 9.27 8.54
CA TYR A 192 -9.53 8.95 9.73
C TYR A 192 -9.48 7.45 10.06
N GLU A 193 -9.60 7.14 11.33
CA GLU A 193 -9.68 5.76 11.81
C GLU A 193 -11.03 5.13 11.43
N MET A 194 -11.00 3.83 11.14
CA MET A 194 -12.24 3.06 11.04
C MET A 194 -12.79 2.78 12.44
N PRO A 195 -13.95 3.35 12.83
CA PRO A 195 -14.48 3.20 14.19
C PRO A 195 -14.70 1.75 14.56
N GLY A 196 -14.19 1.32 15.73
CA GLY A 196 -14.36 -0.05 16.23
C GLY A 196 -13.46 -1.10 15.58
N PHE A 197 -12.53 -0.70 14.71
CA PHE A 197 -11.55 -1.62 14.12
C PHE A 197 -10.39 -1.89 15.08
N SER A 198 -9.90 -0.86 15.74
CA SER A 198 -8.75 -0.91 16.66
C SER A 198 -8.83 0.20 17.71
N ILE A 199 -7.96 0.09 18.72
CA ILE A 199 -7.63 1.17 19.66
C ILE A 199 -6.18 1.54 19.38
N ASN A 200 -5.92 2.79 19.02
CA ASN A 200 -4.61 3.25 18.56
C ASN A 200 -4.02 4.26 19.55
N GLU A 201 -2.71 4.16 19.76
CA GLU A 201 -1.88 5.06 20.54
C GLU A 201 -0.76 5.52 19.61
N TYR A 202 -0.78 6.79 19.23
CA TYR A 202 0.21 7.37 18.31
C TYR A 202 1.38 7.94 19.09
N LEU A 203 2.60 7.61 18.67
CA LEU A 203 3.86 8.01 19.28
C LEU A 203 4.75 8.63 18.20
N GLU A 204 5.77 9.37 18.59
CA GLU A 204 6.75 9.97 17.68
C GLU A 204 7.56 8.91 16.89
N ASP A 205 7.71 7.70 17.44
CA ASP A 205 8.49 6.62 16.86
C ASP A 205 7.65 5.44 16.32
N GLY A 206 6.39 5.68 16.03
CA GLY A 206 5.44 4.69 15.49
C GLY A 206 4.14 4.66 16.28
N GLU A 207 3.24 3.76 15.88
CA GLU A 207 1.96 3.56 16.57
C GLU A 207 1.93 2.24 17.34
N ILE A 208 1.13 2.24 18.42
CA ILE A 208 0.78 1.05 19.19
C ILE A 208 -0.71 0.78 18.99
N CYS A 209 -1.04 -0.36 18.41
CA CYS A 209 -2.40 -0.69 18.03
C CYS A 209 -2.91 -1.95 18.72
N THR A 210 -4.17 -1.92 19.13
CA THR A 210 -4.88 -3.08 19.67
C THR A 210 -6.02 -3.44 18.73
N SER A 211 -5.94 -4.61 18.11
CA SER A 211 -6.99 -5.13 17.22
C SER A 211 -8.26 -5.44 18.01
N LEU A 212 -9.42 -4.99 17.52
CA LEU A 212 -10.73 -5.34 18.06
C LEU A 212 -11.47 -6.39 17.23
N ILE A 213 -10.88 -6.81 16.12
CA ILE A 213 -11.55 -7.67 15.13
C ILE A 213 -10.97 -9.08 15.03
N ASN A 214 -9.78 -9.34 15.55
CA ASN A 214 -9.13 -10.65 15.44
C ASN A 214 -8.94 -11.30 16.82
N GLU A 215 -9.99 -11.93 17.31
CA GLU A 215 -9.98 -12.65 18.59
C GLU A 215 -9.20 -13.97 18.53
N SER A 216 -9.04 -14.56 17.34
CA SER A 216 -8.36 -15.83 17.15
C SER A 216 -6.83 -15.73 17.20
N PHE A 217 -6.30 -14.52 16.98
CA PHE A 217 -4.90 -14.17 17.10
C PHE A 217 -4.79 -12.73 17.62
N PRO A 218 -5.03 -12.52 18.91
CA PRO A 218 -5.18 -11.17 19.47
C PRO A 218 -3.85 -10.42 19.45
N MET A 219 -3.84 -9.28 18.79
CA MET A 219 -2.76 -8.30 18.81
C MET A 219 -3.14 -7.18 19.77
N ILE A 220 -2.63 -7.23 20.98
CA ILE A 220 -2.90 -6.24 22.03
C ILE A 220 -1.65 -5.40 22.23
N ARG A 221 -1.77 -4.08 22.06
CA ARG A 221 -0.67 -3.11 22.12
C ARG A 221 0.53 -3.49 21.25
N TYR A 222 0.25 -3.91 20.03
CA TYR A 222 1.27 -4.21 19.03
C TYR A 222 1.89 -2.92 18.49
N LYS A 223 3.21 -2.78 18.63
CA LYS A 223 3.96 -1.65 18.08
C LYS A 223 4.39 -1.93 16.64
N SER A 224 4.01 -1.07 15.72
CA SER A 224 4.55 -1.02 14.37
C SER A 224 5.76 -0.09 14.30
N ASN A 225 6.45 -0.12 13.15
CA ASN A 225 7.54 0.81 12.85
C ASN A 225 7.13 1.86 11.81
N ASP A 226 5.83 1.93 11.50
CA ASP A 226 5.33 2.92 10.55
C ASP A 226 5.17 4.26 11.29
N VAL A 227 5.69 5.34 10.70
CA VAL A 227 5.66 6.68 11.30
C VAL A 227 4.51 7.47 10.69
N MET A 228 3.74 8.12 11.54
CA MET A 228 2.56 8.90 11.17
C MET A 228 2.67 10.32 11.73
N GLU A 229 2.48 11.31 10.85
CA GLU A 229 2.30 12.70 11.27
C GLU A 229 0.85 12.88 11.73
N MET A 230 0.68 13.29 12.99
CA MET A 230 -0.66 13.51 13.54
C MET A 230 -1.23 14.85 13.09
N MET A 231 -2.54 14.89 12.91
CA MET A 231 -3.25 16.12 12.65
C MET A 231 -3.71 16.74 13.96
N GLU A 232 -3.56 18.06 14.09
CA GLU A 232 -4.23 18.79 15.15
C GLU A 232 -5.75 18.72 14.89
N THR A 233 -6.49 18.20 15.87
CA THR A 233 -7.95 18.14 15.80
C THR A 233 -8.52 19.54 15.79
N THR A 234 -9.26 19.89 14.75
CA THR A 234 -9.98 21.17 14.64
C THR A 234 -11.48 20.91 14.79
N GLU A 235 -12.25 21.93 15.16
CA GLU A 235 -13.71 21.83 15.24
C GLU A 235 -14.33 21.43 13.89
N ASP A 236 -13.70 21.83 12.76
CA ASP A 236 -14.17 21.53 11.41
C ASP A 236 -13.86 20.09 10.96
N ASN A 237 -12.84 19.43 11.55
CA ASN A 237 -12.42 18.08 11.19
C ASN A 237 -12.07 17.20 12.41
N PRO A 238 -13.02 16.95 13.30
CA PRO A 238 -12.75 16.24 14.56
C PRO A 238 -12.43 14.73 14.36
N GLN A 239 -12.62 14.20 13.16
CA GLN A 239 -12.44 12.78 12.86
C GLN A 239 -11.12 12.46 12.13
N ILE A 240 -10.44 13.47 11.59
CA ILE A 240 -9.15 13.27 10.93
C ILE A 240 -8.08 13.23 12.01
N VAL A 241 -7.38 12.11 12.13
CA VAL A 241 -6.40 11.89 13.19
C VAL A 241 -4.97 11.82 12.68
N VAL A 242 -4.77 11.39 11.42
CA VAL A 242 -3.46 11.27 10.78
C VAL A 242 -3.41 12.21 9.58
N LYS A 243 -2.43 13.09 9.55
CA LYS A 243 -2.22 14.03 8.45
C LYS A 243 -1.50 13.35 7.29
N HIS A 244 -0.45 12.62 7.61
CA HIS A 244 0.39 11.94 6.63
C HIS A 244 0.96 10.64 7.21
N ILE A 245 1.14 9.64 6.36
CA ILE A 245 1.77 8.37 6.68
C ILE A 245 3.12 8.36 5.98
N GLU A 246 4.18 8.50 6.77
CA GLU A 246 5.55 8.58 6.25
C GLU A 246 6.07 7.22 5.78
N GLY A 247 5.44 6.12 6.24
CA GLY A 247 5.91 4.76 6.00
C GLY A 247 6.91 4.29 7.06
N ARG A 248 7.73 3.31 6.71
CA ARG A 248 8.62 2.66 7.68
C ARG A 248 9.89 3.46 7.90
N LYS A 249 10.26 3.62 9.17
CA LYS A 249 11.51 4.26 9.60
C LYS A 249 12.78 3.53 9.11
N ALA A 250 12.64 2.32 8.55
CA ALA A 250 13.75 1.47 8.12
C ALA A 250 14.25 1.72 6.69
N ASP A 251 13.52 2.52 5.90
CA ASP A 251 13.85 2.75 4.48
C ASP A 251 14.29 4.21 4.27
N TYR A 252 15.38 4.61 4.92
CA TYR A 252 15.96 5.95 4.74
C TYR A 252 17.46 5.88 4.46
N LEU A 253 17.95 6.88 3.75
CA LEU A 253 19.38 7.16 3.64
C LEU A 253 19.80 8.18 4.71
N CYS A 254 20.89 7.93 5.38
CA CYS A 254 21.54 8.92 6.26
C CYS A 254 22.44 9.82 5.42
N CYS A 255 22.20 11.13 5.43
CA CYS A 255 23.09 12.10 4.82
C CYS A 255 24.22 12.47 5.80
N LYS A 256 25.32 13.00 5.28
CA LYS A 256 26.49 13.45 6.10
C LYS A 256 26.14 14.55 7.09
N ASP A 257 25.16 15.39 6.76
CA ASP A 257 24.64 16.43 7.65
C ASP A 257 23.74 15.91 8.77
N GLY A 258 23.51 14.58 8.83
CA GLY A 258 22.62 13.91 9.78
C GLY A 258 21.14 13.93 9.39
N SER A 259 20.78 14.49 8.23
CA SER A 259 19.42 14.42 7.71
C SER A 259 19.10 13.01 7.20
N HIS A 260 17.82 12.65 7.22
CA HIS A 260 17.33 11.36 6.73
C HIS A 260 16.48 11.58 5.48
N ILE A 261 16.77 10.83 4.42
CA ILE A 261 15.98 10.84 3.20
C ILE A 261 15.14 9.59 3.15
N ILE A 262 13.84 9.80 3.21
CA ILE A 262 12.81 8.77 3.14
C ILE A 262 12.28 8.67 1.70
N LEU A 263 11.59 7.60 1.33
CA LEU A 263 10.99 7.39 0.01
C LEU A 263 12.04 7.26 -1.10
N LEU A 264 12.85 6.20 -1.02
CA LEU A 264 13.96 5.94 -1.93
C LEU A 264 13.55 5.61 -3.37
N ASP A 265 12.29 5.36 -3.63
CA ASP A 265 11.69 5.16 -4.95
C ASP A 265 11.79 6.40 -5.86
N PHE A 266 11.99 7.60 -5.30
CA PHE A 266 12.25 8.80 -6.10
C PHE A 266 13.51 8.66 -6.98
N LEU A 267 14.48 7.85 -6.58
CA LEU A 267 15.70 7.60 -7.35
C LEU A 267 15.41 7.05 -8.75
N PHE A 268 14.34 6.30 -8.88
CA PHE A 268 13.94 5.67 -10.14
C PHE A 268 12.86 6.45 -10.90
N LYS A 269 12.56 7.68 -10.46
CA LYS A 269 11.59 8.53 -11.13
C LYS A 269 12.07 8.90 -12.53
N GLY A 270 11.26 8.54 -13.55
CA GLY A 270 11.61 8.77 -14.95
C GLY A 270 12.55 7.72 -15.57
N VAL A 271 13.10 6.82 -14.78
CA VAL A 271 13.90 5.67 -15.26
C VAL A 271 12.95 4.58 -15.75
N LYS A 272 13.14 4.11 -16.98
CA LYS A 272 12.19 3.22 -17.64
C LYS A 272 12.63 1.75 -17.68
N HIS A 273 13.94 1.50 -17.64
CA HIS A 273 14.51 0.19 -18.00
C HIS A 273 15.13 -0.52 -16.78
N VAL A 274 14.56 -0.31 -15.60
CA VAL A 274 14.97 -0.98 -14.36
C VAL A 274 13.88 -1.96 -13.92
N LYS A 275 14.23 -3.24 -13.89
CA LYS A 275 13.32 -4.30 -13.46
C LYS A 275 13.25 -4.44 -11.95
N MET A 276 14.38 -4.35 -11.28
CA MET A 276 14.50 -4.41 -9.83
C MET A 276 15.71 -3.58 -9.39
N SER A 277 15.66 -3.07 -8.17
CA SER A 277 16.80 -2.36 -7.58
C SER A 277 16.93 -2.67 -6.10
N GLN A 278 18.15 -2.51 -5.60
CA GLN A 278 18.50 -2.58 -4.19
C GLN A 278 19.46 -1.46 -3.86
N LEU A 279 19.19 -0.75 -2.78
CA LEU A 279 20.08 0.27 -2.24
C LEU A 279 20.76 -0.28 -0.98
N VAL A 280 22.06 -0.08 -0.90
CA VAL A 280 22.87 -0.48 0.26
C VAL A 280 23.71 0.71 0.68
N GLN A 281 23.43 1.28 1.85
CA GLN A 281 24.29 2.29 2.46
C GLN A 281 25.28 1.61 3.39
N THR A 282 26.56 1.78 3.13
CA THR A 282 27.63 1.26 3.97
C THR A 282 28.01 2.25 5.07
N LYS A 283 28.78 1.80 6.08
CA LYS A 283 29.24 2.64 7.19
C LYS A 283 30.16 3.79 6.75
N ASP A 284 30.69 3.74 5.54
CA ASP A 284 31.63 4.72 4.97
C ASP A 284 30.92 5.82 4.16
N ASP A 285 29.67 6.10 4.45
CA ASP A 285 28.81 7.07 3.74
C ASP A 285 28.70 6.83 2.22
N THR A 286 28.96 5.60 1.80
CA THR A 286 28.84 5.19 0.41
C THR A 286 27.49 4.56 0.18
N LEU A 287 26.78 5.02 -0.84
CA LEU A 287 25.54 4.41 -1.32
C LEU A 287 25.82 3.56 -2.56
N GLU A 288 25.59 2.29 -2.46
CA GLU A 288 25.63 1.36 -3.59
C GLU A 288 24.21 1.13 -4.12
N ILE A 289 24.02 1.33 -5.41
CA ILE A 289 22.74 1.11 -6.09
C ILE A 289 22.89 -0.08 -7.03
N TYR A 290 22.34 -1.21 -6.63
CA TYR A 290 22.30 -2.41 -7.46
C TYR A 290 21.04 -2.37 -8.32
N VAL A 291 21.20 -2.60 -9.62
CA VAL A 291 20.11 -2.55 -10.60
C VAL A 291 20.09 -3.86 -11.38
N VAL A 292 18.91 -4.46 -11.49
CA VAL A 292 18.62 -5.50 -12.47
C VAL A 292 18.04 -4.80 -13.69
N PRO A 293 18.82 -4.66 -14.78
CA PRO A 293 18.36 -3.91 -15.95
C PRO A 293 17.35 -4.70 -16.79
N GLU A 294 16.53 -3.97 -17.53
CA GLU A 294 15.81 -4.46 -18.70
C GLU A 294 16.72 -4.40 -19.95
N PRO A 295 16.34 -5.07 -21.06
CA PRO A 295 17.21 -5.13 -22.27
C PRO A 295 17.63 -3.76 -22.81
N ASP A 296 16.81 -2.74 -22.64
CA ASP A 296 17.04 -1.37 -23.16
C ASP A 296 17.64 -0.42 -22.10
N PHE A 297 18.25 -0.93 -21.04
CA PHE A 297 18.92 -0.14 -20.03
C PHE A 297 20.21 0.46 -20.59
N GLU A 298 20.31 1.78 -20.59
CA GLU A 298 21.41 2.54 -21.15
C GLU A 298 22.06 3.47 -20.11
N ASP A 299 23.15 4.12 -20.49
CA ASP A 299 23.83 5.09 -19.60
C ASP A 299 22.92 6.29 -19.26
N VAL A 300 21.94 6.61 -20.09
CA VAL A 300 20.95 7.65 -19.79
C VAL A 300 20.13 7.30 -18.55
N ASP A 301 19.79 6.02 -18.35
CA ASP A 301 19.07 5.55 -17.17
C ASP A 301 19.92 5.68 -15.91
N LYS A 302 21.23 5.39 -15.99
CA LYS A 302 22.18 5.57 -14.89
C LYS A 302 22.29 7.04 -14.52
N HIS A 303 22.49 7.92 -15.50
CA HIS A 303 22.58 9.35 -15.26
C HIS A 303 21.29 9.93 -14.65
N GLN A 304 20.13 9.38 -15.04
CA GLN A 304 18.86 9.81 -14.44
C GLN A 304 18.77 9.39 -12.96
N ILE A 305 19.24 8.20 -12.59
CA ILE A 305 19.30 7.75 -11.19
C ILE A 305 20.26 8.63 -10.39
N GLU A 306 21.44 8.90 -10.93
CA GLU A 306 22.43 9.76 -10.29
C GLU A 306 21.90 11.20 -10.11
N TYR A 307 21.26 11.74 -11.14
CA TYR A 307 20.64 13.06 -11.08
C TYR A 307 19.56 13.12 -9.99
N ASN A 308 18.65 12.14 -9.97
CA ASN A 308 17.59 12.09 -8.98
C ASN A 308 18.15 12.00 -7.55
N LEU A 309 19.25 11.25 -7.35
CA LEU A 309 19.93 11.17 -6.07
C LEU A 309 20.49 12.54 -5.66
N MET A 310 21.27 13.17 -6.55
CA MET A 310 21.89 14.47 -6.28
C MET A 310 20.88 15.59 -6.05
N ASP A 311 19.78 15.60 -6.81
CA ASP A 311 18.68 16.56 -6.64
C ASP A 311 18.07 16.48 -5.23
N ARG A 312 18.00 15.28 -4.66
CA ARG A 312 17.38 15.06 -3.35
C ARG A 312 18.34 15.17 -2.18
N VAL A 313 19.58 14.66 -2.35
CA VAL A 313 20.62 14.63 -1.31
C VAL A 313 21.31 15.99 -1.21
N GLY A 314 21.38 16.74 -2.31
CA GLY A 314 22.16 17.98 -2.43
C GLY A 314 23.64 17.72 -2.69
N THR A 315 24.32 18.72 -3.27
CA THR A 315 25.72 18.63 -3.75
C THR A 315 26.77 18.61 -2.65
N GLY A 316 26.42 18.48 -1.39
CA GLY A 316 27.34 18.49 -0.24
C GLY A 316 27.25 17.25 0.66
N ASN A 317 26.32 16.36 0.38
CA ASN A 317 26.03 15.15 1.22
C ASN A 317 26.54 13.87 0.57
#